data_43eb61f2f45008333f2ef89a39f6d34c
#
_entry.id   43eb61f2f45008333f2ef89a39f6d34c
#
_cell.length_a   1.000
_cell.length_b   1.000
_cell.length_c   1.000
_cell.angle_alpha   90.00
_cell.angle_beta   90.00
_cell.angle_gamma   90.00
#
_symmetry.space_group_name_H-M   'P 1'
#
loop_
_entity.id
_entity.type
_entity.pdbx_description
1 polymer ?
#
loop_
_entity_poly.entity_id
_entity_poly.type
_entity_poly.pdbx_seq_one_letter_code
_entity_poly.pdbx_strand_id
1 'polypeptide(L)' 'MSTNKLKGKIAEAGFSQRSLANALGISKNTLNSKVNGKTPFNTVEIQQICEKLGITDLNEKASIFLSWSSRK' A
#
# COMPACT_ATOMS: atom_id res chain seq x y z
N MET A 1 4.51 -4.11 8.52
CA MET A 1 3.37 -3.66 7.70
C MET A 1 2.20 -4.61 7.87
N SER A 2 1.01 -4.07 7.91
CA SER A 2 -0.17 -4.91 8.04
C SER A 2 -0.71 -5.24 6.65
N THR A 3 -0.39 -6.42 6.18
CA THR A 3 -0.78 -6.86 4.84
C THR A 3 -2.31 -6.93 4.70
N ASN A 4 -2.98 -7.46 5.72
CA ASN A 4 -4.43 -7.59 5.66
C ASN A 4 -5.13 -6.24 5.66
N LYS A 5 -4.64 -5.28 6.44
CA LYS A 5 -5.21 -3.95 6.44
C LYS A 5 -5.03 -3.28 5.09
N LEU A 6 -3.86 -3.43 4.49
CA LEU A 6 -3.61 -2.82 3.19
C LEU A 6 -4.50 -3.44 2.12
N LYS A 7 -4.60 -4.76 2.09
CA LYS A 7 -5.47 -5.42 1.13
C LYS A 7 -6.92 -5.00 1.31
N GLY A 8 -7.36 -4.85 2.55
CA GLY A 8 -8.72 -4.40 2.83
C GLY A 8 -8.97 -2.99 2.32
N LYS A 9 -8.00 -2.09 2.50
CA LYS A 9 -8.14 -0.73 2.00
C LYS A 9 -8.18 -0.68 0.48
N ILE A 10 -7.39 -1.51 -0.18
CA ILE A 10 -7.40 -1.58 -1.64
C ILE A 10 -8.79 -2.02 -2.13
N ALA A 11 -9.35 -3.05 -1.53
CA ALA A 11 -10.66 -3.55 -1.90
C ALA A 11 -11.75 -2.52 -1.60
N GLU A 12 -11.68 -1.86 -0.44
CA GLU A 12 -12.64 -0.83 -0.06
C GLU A 12 -12.68 0.31 -1.07
N ALA A 13 -11.53 0.66 -1.61
CA ALA A 13 -11.44 1.75 -2.57
C ALA A 13 -11.86 1.34 -3.98
N GLY A 14 -12.21 0.08 -4.16
CA GLY A 14 -12.64 -0.40 -5.46
C GLY A 14 -11.51 -0.78 -6.41
N PHE A 15 -10.30 -0.91 -5.89
CA PHE A 15 -9.16 -1.33 -6.70
C PHE A 15 -8.94 -2.83 -6.62
N SER A 16 -8.50 -3.41 -7.73
CA SER A 16 -7.83 -4.70 -7.70
C SER A 16 -6.33 -4.42 -7.64
N GLN A 17 -5.53 -5.46 -7.37
CA GLN A 17 -4.08 -5.26 -7.39
C GLN A 17 -3.61 -4.82 -8.77
N ARG A 18 -4.21 -5.36 -9.83
CA ARG A 18 -3.86 -4.96 -11.18
C ARG A 18 -4.16 -3.49 -11.44
N SER A 19 -5.37 -3.05 -11.08
CA SER A 19 -5.75 -1.67 -11.36
C SER A 19 -4.94 -0.69 -10.53
N LEU A 20 -4.63 -1.05 -9.28
CA LEU A 20 -3.78 -0.21 -8.45
C LEU A 20 -2.36 -0.15 -9.00
N ALA A 21 -1.81 -1.27 -9.45
CA ALA A 21 -0.49 -1.28 -10.05
C ALA A 21 -0.43 -0.37 -11.27
N ASN A 22 -1.46 -0.42 -12.11
CA ASN A 22 -1.55 0.47 -13.26
C ASN A 22 -1.58 1.93 -12.84
N ALA A 23 -2.33 2.24 -11.79
CA ALA A 23 -2.42 3.61 -11.29
C ALA A 23 -1.09 4.09 -10.73
N LEU A 24 -0.28 3.19 -10.19
CA LEU A 24 1.03 3.53 -9.63
C LEU A 24 2.15 3.48 -10.66
N GLY A 25 1.86 2.97 -11.85
CA GLY A 25 2.88 2.87 -12.90
C GLY A 25 3.86 1.72 -12.68
N ILE A 26 3.47 0.68 -11.98
CA ILE A 26 4.32 -0.48 -11.74
C ILE A 26 3.60 -1.75 -12.18
N SER A 27 4.35 -2.85 -12.27
CA SER A 27 3.75 -4.11 -12.67
C SER A 27 2.94 -4.71 -11.52
N LYS A 28 1.98 -5.56 -11.87
CA LYS A 28 1.19 -6.27 -10.89
C LYS A 28 2.07 -7.12 -9.97
N ASN A 29 3.08 -7.77 -10.55
CA ASN A 29 3.99 -8.61 -9.76
C ASN A 29 4.78 -7.78 -8.74
N THR A 30 5.23 -6.60 -9.15
CA THR A 30 5.93 -5.70 -8.26
C THR A 30 5.03 -5.25 -7.11
N LEU A 31 3.80 -4.86 -7.43
CA LEU A 31 2.87 -4.46 -6.39
C LEU A 31 2.56 -5.62 -5.45
N ASN A 32 2.35 -6.80 -6.00
CA ASN A 32 2.05 -7.97 -5.19
C ASN A 32 3.15 -8.26 -4.18
N SER A 33 4.41 -8.17 -4.60
CA SER A 33 5.54 -8.37 -3.70
C SER A 33 5.55 -7.34 -2.58
N LYS A 34 5.26 -6.09 -2.91
CA LYS A 34 5.25 -5.02 -1.91
C LYS A 34 4.08 -5.18 -0.94
N VAL A 35 2.91 -5.51 -1.44
CA VAL A 35 1.73 -5.71 -0.60
C VAL A 35 1.93 -6.89 0.36
N ASN A 36 2.61 -7.91 -0.09
CA ASN A 36 2.87 -9.09 0.75
C ASN A 36 4.08 -8.92 1.67
N GLY A 37 4.72 -7.77 1.65
CA GLY A 37 5.82 -7.48 2.55
C GLY A 37 7.16 -8.04 2.12
N LYS A 38 7.26 -8.53 0.89
CA LYS A 38 8.54 -9.08 0.40
C LYS A 38 9.52 -8.00 0.01
N THR A 39 9.02 -6.91 -0.54
CA THR A 39 9.84 -5.76 -0.87
C THR A 39 9.23 -4.52 -0.25
N PRO A 40 10.04 -3.54 0.14
CA PRO A 40 9.51 -2.35 0.81
C PRO A 40 8.85 -1.38 -0.16
N PHE A 41 7.89 -0.62 0.35
CA PHE A 41 7.40 0.55 -0.34
C PHE A 41 8.34 1.71 -0.06
N ASN A 42 8.60 2.54 -1.08
CA ASN A 42 9.32 3.78 -0.82
C ASN A 42 8.32 4.89 -0.46
N THR A 43 8.85 6.02 -0.03
CA THR A 43 8.03 7.14 0.45
C THR A 43 7.06 7.63 -0.63
N VAL A 44 7.52 7.72 -1.86
CA VAL A 44 6.68 8.19 -2.97
C VAL A 44 5.54 7.21 -3.21
N GLU A 45 5.82 5.92 -3.17
CA GLU A 45 4.80 4.90 -3.37
C GLU A 45 3.76 4.93 -2.26
N ILE A 46 4.19 5.09 -1.02
CA ILE A 46 3.27 5.18 0.11
C ILE A 46 2.35 6.39 -0.07
N GLN A 47 2.91 7.52 -0.46
CA GLN A 47 2.12 8.71 -0.68
C GLN A 47 1.09 8.50 -1.79
N GLN A 48 1.50 7.91 -2.90
CA GLN A 48 0.61 7.65 -4.02
C GLN A 48 -0.51 6.69 -3.63
N ILE A 49 -0.18 5.64 -2.90
CA ILE A 49 -1.17 4.67 -2.45
C ILE A 49 -2.17 5.35 -1.52
N CYS A 50 -1.69 6.15 -0.58
CA CYS A 50 -2.60 6.85 0.34
C CYS A 50 -3.54 7.77 -0.42
N GLU A 51 -3.06 8.45 -1.44
CA GLU A 51 -3.91 9.31 -2.25
C GLU A 51 -4.97 8.51 -3.00
N LYS A 52 -4.56 7.39 -3.61
CA LYS A 52 -5.49 6.58 -4.38
C LYS A 52 -6.54 5.92 -3.51
N LEU A 53 -6.16 5.50 -2.32
CA LEU A 53 -7.07 4.79 -1.42
C LEU A 53 -7.83 5.73 -0.48
N GLY A 54 -7.55 7.03 -0.54
CA GLY A 54 -8.22 7.98 0.32
C GLY A 54 -7.79 7.91 1.78
N ILE A 55 -6.58 7.44 2.03
CA ILE A 55 -6.06 7.36 3.40
C ILE A 55 -5.47 8.71 3.76
N THR A 56 -6.23 9.50 4.53
CA THR A 56 -5.79 10.84 4.92
C THR A 56 -5.44 10.93 6.39
N ASP A 57 -5.88 9.96 7.19
CA ASP A 57 -5.63 9.94 8.62
C ASP A 57 -4.23 9.42 8.87
N LEU A 58 -3.42 10.21 9.57
CA LEU A 58 -2.04 9.83 9.89
C LEU A 58 -1.99 8.57 10.75
N ASN A 59 -2.95 8.38 11.64
CA ASN A 59 -3.00 7.18 12.47
C ASN A 59 -3.25 5.94 11.62
N GLU A 60 -4.14 6.05 10.66
CA GLU A 60 -4.43 4.94 9.77
C GLU A 60 -3.22 4.61 8.89
N LYS A 61 -2.59 5.64 8.34
CA LYS A 61 -1.38 5.46 7.56
C LYS A 61 -0.30 4.78 8.38
N ALA A 62 -0.08 5.22 9.60
CA ALA A 62 0.93 4.65 10.48
C ALA A 62 0.61 3.19 10.80
N SER A 63 -0.66 2.86 11.03
CA SER A 63 -1.02 1.49 11.37
C SER A 63 -0.79 0.53 10.23
N ILE A 64 -0.86 1.02 8.99
CA ILE A 64 -0.64 0.18 7.82
C ILE A 64 0.86 0.06 7.49
N PHE A 65 1.57 1.18 7.52
CA PHE A 65 2.93 1.21 6.98
C PHE A 65 4.03 1.31 8.03
N LEU A 66 3.76 1.93 9.17
CA LEU A 66 4.83 2.25 10.12
C LEU A 66 5.43 1.02 10.78
N SER A 67 4.61 0.02 11.08
CA SER A 67 5.13 -1.18 11.72
C SER A 67 6.20 -1.85 10.86
N TRP A 68 6.06 -1.73 9.54
CA TRP A 68 7.05 -2.26 8.63
C TRP A 68 8.35 -1.46 8.71
N SER A 69 8.26 -0.14 8.73
CA SER A 69 9.45 0.69 8.76
C SER A 69 10.11 0.72 10.13
N SER A 70 9.37 0.45 11.18
CA SER A 70 9.93 0.54 12.52
C SER A 70 10.73 -0.69 12.90
N ARG A 71 10.61 -1.76 12.12
CA ARG A 71 11.32 -2.87 12.50
C ARG A 71 12.70 -2.78 12.16
N LYS A 72 13.14 -2.30 11.45
CA LYS A 72 14.43 -2.23 11.13
C LYS A 72 15.30 -2.72 11.90
#